data_c5fc5f8b6507e37f739e35592b675e51
#
_entry.id   c5fc5f8b6507e37f739e35592b675e51
#
_cell.length_a   1.000
_cell.length_b   1.000
_cell.length_c   1.000
_cell.angle_alpha   90.00
_cell.angle_beta   90.00
_cell.angle_gamma   90.00
#
_symmetry.space_group_name_H-M   'P 1'
#
loop_
_entity.id
_entity.type
_entity.pdbx_description
1 polymer ?
#
loop_
_entity_poly.entity_id
_entity_poly.type
_entity_poly.pdbx_seq_one_letter_code
_entity_poly.pdbx_strand_id
1 'polypeptide(L)'
;MKVYDNIIEAVGKTPLVRLNKVVPPGAAQVLAKCEYMNPTGSIKDRMATYIIEQAEKEGLLRPGGTIVENTSGNTGQSLAMVAAVKGYKCIFTLPDKMSQEKIDMMKAYGAEVVITPTDVPGDSPDHYVNTAKRIAAETPGSFYVDHYLNEWNIEAHRLSTGREIFEQTNGGKIDVFMGGTGTGGTVSGVGRWFKESAPNVKIIGVDPLGSVHYHLFHTGCLPTAYVYKVEGIGEDIECEAMDFSVVDEMRQVNDKQSFDMARRLLREEGLFCGGSSGSIVHAAIEVALELGSNKTIVVTLCDSGNRYISKFLSDEWMREQGLLETELELGLVEDLLTENNKSPLTASADTKISEIIRIMRANSVSQIPVIDSGKINGMIHESDILRGLREGAVELETSTGELAAPIGGLIYPKARIEELYFLFQSDHVAVVIDGGKVIGIISQIDLIEHLAKKTDKRFI
;
A
#
# COMPACT_ATOMS: atom_id res chain seq x y z
N MET A 1 -24.10 29.22 -14.53
CA MET A 1 -24.13 27.79 -14.13
C MET A 1 -23.70 26.97 -15.36
N LYS A 2 -22.71 26.10 -15.25
CA LYS A 2 -22.26 25.26 -16.39
C LYS A 2 -23.09 23.97 -16.41
N VAL A 3 -23.69 23.68 -17.55
CA VAL A 3 -24.33 22.38 -17.82
C VAL A 3 -23.27 21.52 -18.51
N TYR A 4 -23.11 20.29 -18.06
CA TYR A 4 -22.21 19.32 -18.64
C TYR A 4 -22.96 18.43 -19.63
N ASP A 5 -22.33 18.06 -20.75
CA ASP A 5 -22.94 17.17 -21.74
C ASP A 5 -22.97 15.72 -21.27
N ASN A 6 -22.02 15.31 -20.43
CA ASN A 6 -21.97 14.00 -19.81
C ASN A 6 -21.17 14.04 -18.50
N ILE A 7 -21.22 12.93 -17.76
CA ILE A 7 -20.62 12.85 -16.42
C ILE A 7 -19.09 12.91 -16.41
N ILE A 8 -18.41 12.55 -17.50
CA ILE A 8 -16.94 12.61 -17.61
C ILE A 8 -16.45 14.07 -17.47
N GLU A 9 -17.20 15.04 -17.95
CA GLU A 9 -16.84 16.47 -17.80
C GLU A 9 -16.87 16.97 -16.35
N ALA A 10 -17.49 16.23 -15.45
CA ALA A 10 -17.51 16.52 -14.02
C ALA A 10 -16.30 15.93 -13.28
N VAL A 11 -15.43 15.16 -13.95
CA VAL A 11 -14.21 14.63 -13.36
C VAL A 11 -13.24 15.77 -13.05
N GLY A 12 -12.63 15.70 -11.86
CA GLY A 12 -11.71 16.74 -11.40
C GLY A 12 -12.41 17.94 -10.77
N LYS A 13 -11.70 19.06 -10.66
CA LYS A 13 -12.14 20.29 -9.99
C LYS A 13 -12.66 20.05 -8.58
N THR A 14 -12.11 19.06 -7.93
CA THR A 14 -12.49 18.68 -6.57
C THR A 14 -12.10 19.77 -5.57
N PRO A 15 -12.89 19.97 -4.49
CA PRO A 15 -12.59 20.99 -3.52
C PRO A 15 -11.34 20.71 -2.70
N LEU A 16 -10.71 21.78 -2.25
CA LEU A 16 -9.67 21.78 -1.24
C LEU A 16 -10.28 22.27 0.08
N VAL A 17 -10.27 21.43 1.11
CA VAL A 17 -10.95 21.68 2.40
C VAL A 17 -9.91 21.75 3.52
N ARG A 18 -9.99 22.76 4.37
CA ARG A 18 -9.14 22.86 5.55
C ARG A 18 -9.59 21.89 6.63
N LEU A 19 -8.66 21.10 7.19
CA LEU A 19 -8.90 20.30 8.38
C LEU A 19 -8.74 21.17 9.64
N ASN A 20 -9.66 21.05 10.59
CA ASN A 20 -9.71 21.92 11.75
C ASN A 20 -9.62 21.20 13.09
N LYS A 21 -10.40 20.12 13.27
CA LYS A 21 -10.54 19.44 14.56
C LYS A 21 -9.52 18.32 14.76
N VAL A 22 -9.18 17.62 13.68
CA VAL A 22 -8.19 16.54 13.72
C VAL A 22 -6.76 17.05 13.79
N VAL A 23 -6.52 18.31 13.41
CA VAL A 23 -5.19 18.93 13.44
C VAL A 23 -4.94 19.59 14.80
N PRO A 24 -3.90 19.18 15.55
CA PRO A 24 -3.59 19.74 16.87
C PRO A 24 -3.23 21.25 16.81
N PRO A 25 -3.51 22.01 17.88
CA PRO A 25 -3.04 23.40 18.00
C PRO A 25 -1.51 23.50 17.87
N GLY A 26 -1.04 24.50 17.16
CA GLY A 26 0.40 24.73 16.93
C GLY A 26 1.01 23.93 15.78
N ALA A 27 0.30 22.99 15.20
CA ALA A 27 0.72 22.25 14.00
C ALA A 27 0.53 23.10 12.72
N ALA A 28 1.16 22.67 11.62
CA ALA A 28 0.97 23.24 10.30
C ALA A 28 -0.49 23.12 9.84
N GLN A 29 -0.93 24.01 8.96
CA GLN A 29 -2.23 23.91 8.32
C GLN A 29 -2.27 22.69 7.38
N VAL A 30 -3.33 21.87 7.48
CA VAL A 30 -3.56 20.74 6.58
C VAL A 30 -4.78 21.02 5.71
N LEU A 31 -4.59 20.97 4.40
CA LEU A 31 -5.62 21.13 3.38
C LEU A 31 -5.86 19.79 2.68
N ALA A 32 -7.11 19.34 2.67
CA ALA A 32 -7.52 18.07 2.11
C ALA A 32 -8.12 18.24 0.71
N LYS A 33 -7.49 17.67 -0.31
CA LYS A 33 -8.00 17.57 -1.67
C LYS A 33 -8.99 16.42 -1.75
N CYS A 34 -10.29 16.72 -1.82
CA CYS A 34 -11.40 15.78 -1.67
C CYS A 34 -11.66 15.00 -2.97
N GLU A 35 -10.76 14.08 -3.34
CA GLU A 35 -10.85 13.29 -4.56
C GLU A 35 -12.01 12.27 -4.57
N TYR A 36 -12.56 11.94 -3.42
CA TYR A 36 -13.80 11.14 -3.32
C TYR A 36 -15.05 11.85 -3.87
N MET A 37 -14.94 13.14 -4.22
CA MET A 37 -16.03 13.91 -4.85
C MET A 37 -16.03 13.79 -6.38
N ASN A 38 -15.14 13.03 -6.99
CA ASN A 38 -15.25 12.64 -8.38
C ASN A 38 -16.51 11.77 -8.61
N PRO A 39 -17.02 11.67 -9.86
CA PRO A 39 -18.29 10.99 -10.17
C PRO A 39 -18.43 9.56 -9.64
N THR A 40 -17.39 8.71 -9.73
CA THR A 40 -17.45 7.36 -9.16
C THR A 40 -17.10 7.32 -7.67
N GLY A 41 -16.73 8.46 -7.09
CA GLY A 41 -16.29 8.55 -5.69
C GLY A 41 -14.82 8.21 -5.49
N SER A 42 -13.96 8.38 -6.48
CA SER A 42 -12.52 8.16 -6.31
C SER A 42 -11.63 8.98 -7.25
N ILE A 43 -10.38 9.13 -6.85
CA ILE A 43 -9.31 9.78 -7.62
C ILE A 43 -9.04 9.07 -8.96
N LYS A 44 -9.44 7.80 -9.10
CA LYS A 44 -9.19 6.98 -10.29
C LYS A 44 -9.97 7.45 -11.52
N ASP A 45 -11.01 8.26 -11.36
CA ASP A 45 -11.75 8.85 -12.48
C ASP A 45 -10.84 9.70 -13.35
N ARG A 46 -9.87 10.39 -12.76
CA ARG A 46 -8.91 11.23 -13.48
C ARG A 46 -8.06 10.44 -14.45
N MET A 47 -7.41 9.38 -13.94
CA MET A 47 -6.53 8.58 -14.76
C MET A 47 -7.32 7.75 -15.78
N ALA A 48 -8.47 7.19 -15.40
CA ALA A 48 -9.30 6.41 -16.33
C ALA A 48 -9.77 7.26 -17.52
N THR A 49 -10.26 8.47 -17.25
CA THR A 49 -10.65 9.42 -18.32
C THR A 49 -9.47 9.75 -19.23
N TYR A 50 -8.34 10.14 -18.63
CA TYR A 50 -7.17 10.58 -19.41
C TYR A 50 -6.57 9.45 -20.25
N ILE A 51 -6.40 8.25 -19.67
CA ILE A 51 -5.84 7.09 -20.40
C ILE A 51 -6.72 6.73 -21.61
N ILE A 52 -8.03 6.69 -21.43
CA ILE A 52 -8.94 6.35 -22.54
C ILE A 52 -8.92 7.44 -23.62
N GLU A 53 -8.87 8.73 -23.24
CA GLU A 53 -8.75 9.81 -24.20
C GLU A 53 -7.42 9.78 -24.98
N GLN A 54 -6.31 9.41 -24.33
CA GLN A 54 -5.04 9.25 -25.03
C GLN A 54 -5.07 8.02 -25.96
N ALA A 55 -5.62 6.90 -25.51
CA ALA A 55 -5.76 5.69 -26.34
C ALA A 55 -6.61 5.94 -27.60
N GLU A 56 -7.65 6.78 -27.51
CA GLU A 56 -8.44 7.23 -28.66
C GLU A 56 -7.59 8.08 -29.61
N LYS A 57 -6.87 9.08 -29.10
CA LYS A 57 -6.01 9.98 -29.90
C LYS A 57 -4.91 9.24 -30.62
N GLU A 58 -4.29 8.26 -29.98
CA GLU A 58 -3.23 7.42 -30.55
C GLU A 58 -3.80 6.31 -31.49
N GLY A 59 -5.12 6.17 -31.57
CA GLY A 59 -5.78 5.14 -32.38
C GLY A 59 -5.67 3.72 -31.85
N LEU A 60 -5.24 3.57 -30.58
CA LEU A 60 -5.13 2.29 -29.89
C LEU A 60 -6.49 1.74 -29.47
N LEU A 61 -7.43 2.63 -29.15
CA LEU A 61 -8.82 2.29 -28.87
C LEU A 61 -9.74 2.98 -29.89
N ARG A 62 -10.51 2.20 -30.64
CA ARG A 62 -11.44 2.70 -31.66
C ARG A 62 -12.88 2.60 -31.17
N PRO A 63 -13.83 3.42 -31.69
CA PRO A 63 -15.23 3.33 -31.33
C PRO A 63 -15.78 1.90 -31.38
N GLY A 64 -16.47 1.48 -30.31
CA GLY A 64 -16.99 0.13 -30.15
C GLY A 64 -15.95 -0.92 -29.74
N GLY A 65 -14.69 -0.53 -29.47
CA GLY A 65 -13.64 -1.40 -28.97
C GLY A 65 -13.88 -1.87 -27.53
N THR A 66 -12.95 -2.65 -27.02
CA THR A 66 -13.03 -3.27 -25.70
C THR A 66 -11.88 -2.80 -24.80
N ILE A 67 -12.21 -2.29 -23.62
CA ILE A 67 -11.24 -1.94 -22.58
C ILE A 67 -11.00 -3.18 -21.72
N VAL A 68 -9.75 -3.58 -21.54
CA VAL A 68 -9.37 -4.71 -20.70
C VAL A 68 -8.47 -4.22 -19.57
N GLU A 69 -8.72 -4.67 -18.33
CA GLU A 69 -7.88 -4.32 -17.18
C GLU A 69 -7.94 -5.41 -16.11
N ASN A 70 -6.84 -5.57 -15.39
CA ASN A 70 -6.79 -6.34 -14.16
C ASN A 70 -6.98 -5.40 -12.97
N THR A 71 -8.15 -5.44 -12.35
CA THR A 71 -8.47 -4.48 -11.27
C THR A 71 -9.50 -5.00 -10.30
N SER A 72 -9.28 -4.77 -9.03
CA SER A 72 -10.17 -5.20 -7.95
C SER A 72 -10.95 -4.05 -7.29
N GLY A 73 -10.91 -2.82 -7.84
CA GLY A 73 -11.44 -1.70 -7.10
C GLY A 73 -11.80 -0.46 -7.90
N ASN A 74 -11.35 0.69 -7.40
CA ASN A 74 -11.70 2.01 -7.91
C ASN A 74 -11.37 2.20 -9.41
N THR A 75 -10.27 1.61 -9.89
CA THR A 75 -9.85 1.68 -11.29
C THR A 75 -10.91 1.06 -12.23
N GLY A 76 -11.41 -0.14 -11.90
CA GLY A 76 -12.44 -0.82 -12.70
C GLY A 76 -13.74 -0.03 -12.77
N GLN A 77 -14.18 0.55 -11.66
CA GLN A 77 -15.38 1.39 -11.64
C GLN A 77 -15.22 2.64 -12.50
N SER A 78 -14.06 3.31 -12.42
CA SER A 78 -13.80 4.50 -13.20
C SER A 78 -13.73 4.20 -14.69
N LEU A 79 -13.04 3.11 -15.08
CA LEU A 79 -13.01 2.65 -16.49
C LEU A 79 -14.40 2.25 -16.99
N ALA A 80 -15.19 1.56 -16.18
CA ALA A 80 -16.56 1.17 -16.54
C ALA A 80 -17.47 2.39 -16.74
N MET A 81 -17.35 3.43 -15.91
CA MET A 81 -18.07 4.69 -16.10
C MET A 81 -17.69 5.36 -17.43
N VAL A 82 -16.39 5.47 -17.72
CA VAL A 82 -15.91 6.05 -19.01
C VAL A 82 -16.40 5.25 -20.20
N ALA A 83 -16.35 3.91 -20.10
CA ALA A 83 -16.83 3.01 -21.15
C ALA A 83 -18.31 3.14 -21.39
N ALA A 84 -19.13 3.20 -20.33
CA ALA A 84 -20.58 3.38 -20.45
C ALA A 84 -20.94 4.67 -21.19
N VAL A 85 -20.23 5.77 -20.91
CA VAL A 85 -20.48 7.06 -21.56
C VAL A 85 -20.00 7.09 -23.01
N LYS A 86 -18.85 6.46 -23.30
CA LYS A 86 -18.23 6.48 -24.65
C LYS A 86 -18.65 5.32 -25.55
N GLY A 87 -19.44 4.36 -25.04
CA GLY A 87 -19.93 3.22 -25.81
C GLY A 87 -18.90 2.11 -26.02
N TYR A 88 -17.96 1.95 -25.11
CA TYR A 88 -16.98 0.86 -25.11
C TYR A 88 -17.49 -0.34 -24.31
N LYS A 89 -16.97 -1.52 -24.62
CA LYS A 89 -17.09 -2.71 -23.77
C LYS A 89 -15.97 -2.72 -22.73
N CYS A 90 -16.20 -3.35 -21.58
CA CYS A 90 -15.20 -3.58 -20.56
C CYS A 90 -15.11 -5.05 -20.20
N ILE A 91 -13.90 -5.58 -20.05
CA ILE A 91 -13.63 -6.89 -19.48
C ILE A 91 -12.62 -6.69 -18.36
N PHE A 92 -12.99 -7.01 -17.12
CA PHE A 92 -12.12 -6.89 -15.97
C PHE A 92 -11.83 -8.25 -15.37
N THR A 93 -10.56 -8.51 -15.06
CA THR A 93 -10.14 -9.70 -14.33
C THR A 93 -9.84 -9.35 -12.88
N LEU A 94 -10.28 -10.19 -11.95
CA LEU A 94 -10.03 -10.02 -10.52
C LEU A 94 -10.00 -11.37 -9.80
N PRO A 95 -9.22 -11.45 -8.69
CA PRO A 95 -9.16 -12.67 -7.90
C PRO A 95 -10.47 -12.92 -7.13
N ASP A 96 -10.76 -14.19 -6.85
CA ASP A 96 -11.99 -14.64 -6.19
C ASP A 96 -12.17 -14.19 -4.74
N LYS A 97 -11.09 -13.72 -4.09
CA LYS A 97 -11.13 -13.11 -2.73
C LYS A 97 -11.81 -11.74 -2.68
N MET A 98 -12.13 -11.14 -3.83
CA MET A 98 -12.73 -9.82 -3.88
C MET A 98 -14.20 -9.83 -3.42
N SER A 99 -14.64 -8.73 -2.78
CA SER A 99 -16.00 -8.61 -2.29
C SER A 99 -17.01 -8.58 -3.44
N GLN A 100 -18.17 -9.19 -3.20
CA GLN A 100 -19.27 -9.26 -4.19
C GLN A 100 -19.73 -7.86 -4.59
N GLU A 101 -19.76 -6.89 -3.66
CA GLU A 101 -20.18 -5.51 -3.93
C GLU A 101 -19.32 -4.83 -4.99
N LYS A 102 -18.00 -5.08 -5.00
CA LYS A 102 -17.10 -4.53 -6.02
C LYS A 102 -17.37 -5.13 -7.40
N ILE A 103 -17.62 -6.43 -7.46
CA ILE A 103 -17.99 -7.14 -8.67
C ILE A 103 -19.30 -6.60 -9.23
N ASP A 104 -20.33 -6.51 -8.37
CA ASP A 104 -21.66 -6.06 -8.74
C ASP A 104 -21.66 -4.61 -9.23
N MET A 105 -20.84 -3.77 -8.62
CA MET A 105 -20.71 -2.37 -9.04
C MET A 105 -20.12 -2.23 -10.45
N MET A 106 -19.10 -3.01 -10.79
CA MET A 106 -18.55 -3.02 -12.17
C MET A 106 -19.58 -3.59 -13.16
N LYS A 107 -20.28 -4.66 -12.81
CA LYS A 107 -21.36 -5.24 -13.64
C LYS A 107 -22.53 -4.28 -13.83
N ALA A 108 -22.85 -3.46 -12.82
CA ALA A 108 -23.92 -2.46 -12.91
C ALA A 108 -23.63 -1.39 -13.98
N TYR A 109 -22.36 -1.08 -14.25
CA TYR A 109 -21.94 -0.24 -15.37
C TYR A 109 -21.92 -0.99 -16.72
N GLY A 110 -22.20 -2.30 -16.74
CA GLY A 110 -22.20 -3.12 -17.95
C GLY A 110 -20.88 -3.83 -18.26
N ALA A 111 -19.94 -3.85 -17.31
CA ALA A 111 -18.66 -4.55 -17.51
C ALA A 111 -18.85 -6.08 -17.39
N GLU A 112 -18.14 -6.82 -18.24
CA GLU A 112 -17.88 -8.24 -18.04
C GLU A 112 -16.80 -8.42 -16.99
N VAL A 113 -17.01 -9.36 -16.06
CA VAL A 113 -16.09 -9.61 -14.96
C VAL A 113 -15.70 -11.08 -14.96
N VAL A 114 -14.39 -11.33 -15.12
CA VAL A 114 -13.77 -12.65 -15.13
C VAL A 114 -13.10 -12.88 -13.78
N ILE A 115 -13.60 -13.85 -13.02
CA ILE A 115 -13.03 -14.25 -11.73
C ILE A 115 -11.92 -15.26 -11.95
N THR A 116 -10.79 -15.06 -11.29
CA THR A 116 -9.62 -15.94 -11.35
C THR A 116 -9.27 -16.44 -9.94
N PRO A 117 -8.58 -17.59 -9.82
CA PRO A 117 -8.14 -18.07 -8.51
C PRO A 117 -7.14 -17.10 -7.86
N THR A 118 -7.27 -16.91 -6.52
CA THR A 118 -6.32 -16.12 -5.72
C THR A 118 -5.02 -16.87 -5.48
N ASP A 119 -5.13 -18.18 -5.18
CA ASP A 119 -3.99 -19.01 -4.72
C ASP A 119 -3.20 -19.61 -5.91
N VAL A 120 -2.71 -18.74 -6.79
CA VAL A 120 -1.85 -19.13 -7.91
C VAL A 120 -0.61 -18.25 -7.97
N PRO A 121 0.56 -18.80 -8.37
CA PRO A 121 1.78 -18.01 -8.56
C PRO A 121 1.57 -16.86 -9.57
N GLY A 122 2.30 -15.75 -9.39
CA GLY A 122 2.20 -14.57 -10.26
C GLY A 122 2.54 -14.84 -11.74
N ASP A 123 3.33 -15.86 -12.03
CA ASP A 123 3.68 -16.33 -13.38
C ASP A 123 2.66 -17.33 -13.97
N SER A 124 1.70 -17.79 -13.16
CA SER A 124 0.63 -18.69 -13.63
C SER A 124 -0.20 -18.03 -14.74
N PRO A 125 -0.58 -18.76 -15.80
CA PRO A 125 -1.50 -18.26 -16.83
C PRO A 125 -2.89 -17.93 -16.27
N ASP A 126 -3.27 -18.51 -15.13
CA ASP A 126 -4.55 -18.27 -14.46
C ASP A 126 -4.51 -17.09 -13.49
N HIS A 127 -3.33 -16.49 -13.26
CA HIS A 127 -3.21 -15.28 -12.47
C HIS A 127 -3.98 -14.11 -13.13
N TYR A 128 -4.71 -13.32 -12.34
CA TYR A 128 -5.62 -12.28 -12.86
C TYR A 128 -4.94 -11.30 -13.83
N VAL A 129 -3.67 -10.95 -13.62
CA VAL A 129 -2.89 -10.10 -14.53
C VAL A 129 -2.65 -10.79 -15.87
N ASN A 130 -2.19 -12.06 -15.84
CA ASN A 130 -1.87 -12.83 -17.04
C ASN A 130 -3.14 -13.17 -17.82
N THR A 131 -4.25 -13.43 -17.12
CA THR A 131 -5.57 -13.61 -17.72
C THR A 131 -6.04 -12.35 -18.44
N ALA A 132 -5.86 -11.14 -17.86
CA ALA A 132 -6.19 -9.89 -18.52
C ALA A 132 -5.36 -9.68 -19.79
N LYS A 133 -4.03 -9.90 -19.72
CA LYS A 133 -3.13 -9.79 -20.87
C LYS A 133 -3.53 -10.74 -22.00
N ARG A 134 -3.88 -11.99 -21.65
CA ARG A 134 -4.34 -12.99 -22.62
C ARG A 134 -5.67 -12.57 -23.26
N ILE A 135 -6.66 -12.16 -22.48
CA ILE A 135 -7.95 -11.67 -22.99
C ILE A 135 -7.75 -10.48 -23.94
N ALA A 136 -6.89 -9.54 -23.55
CA ALA A 136 -6.57 -8.40 -24.42
C ALA A 136 -5.95 -8.84 -25.75
N ALA A 137 -5.01 -9.79 -25.74
CA ALA A 137 -4.37 -10.30 -26.94
C ALA A 137 -5.34 -11.06 -27.88
N GLU A 138 -6.31 -11.79 -27.29
CA GLU A 138 -7.30 -12.60 -28.00
C GLU A 138 -8.54 -11.80 -28.47
N THR A 139 -8.78 -10.61 -27.92
CA THR A 139 -9.95 -9.78 -28.23
C THR A 139 -9.63 -8.75 -29.31
N PRO A 140 -10.17 -8.86 -30.54
CA PRO A 140 -9.91 -7.90 -31.60
C PRO A 140 -10.39 -6.48 -31.22
N GLY A 141 -9.52 -5.49 -31.41
CA GLY A 141 -9.83 -4.08 -31.10
C GLY A 141 -9.87 -3.77 -29.61
N SER A 142 -9.29 -4.62 -28.79
CA SER A 142 -9.11 -4.34 -27.36
C SER A 142 -7.95 -3.41 -27.10
N PHE A 143 -8.04 -2.69 -25.97
CA PHE A 143 -6.97 -1.90 -25.38
C PHE A 143 -6.78 -2.35 -23.93
N TYR A 144 -5.59 -2.86 -23.60
CA TYR A 144 -5.18 -3.19 -22.24
C TYR A 144 -4.62 -1.94 -21.57
N VAL A 145 -5.26 -1.51 -20.49
CA VAL A 145 -4.96 -0.22 -19.83
C VAL A 145 -3.63 -0.26 -19.09
N ASP A 146 -3.37 -1.35 -18.37
CA ASP A 146 -2.15 -1.60 -17.57
C ASP A 146 -1.77 -0.42 -16.66
N HIS A 147 -2.67 0.01 -15.81
CA HIS A 147 -2.50 1.22 -15.01
C HIS A 147 -1.32 1.19 -14.03
N TYR A 148 -0.69 0.04 -13.83
CA TYR A 148 0.53 -0.13 -13.03
C TYR A 148 1.80 0.33 -13.77
N LEU A 149 1.84 0.15 -15.09
CA LEU A 149 3.01 0.47 -15.93
C LEU A 149 2.76 1.66 -16.86
N ASN A 150 1.52 2.15 -16.96
CA ASN A 150 1.13 3.15 -17.94
C ASN A 150 1.53 4.56 -17.52
N GLU A 151 2.45 5.17 -18.25
CA GLU A 151 2.91 6.55 -18.03
C GLU A 151 1.77 7.57 -18.07
N TRP A 152 0.69 7.30 -18.78
CA TRP A 152 -0.48 8.16 -18.82
C TRP A 152 -1.22 8.23 -17.48
N ASN A 153 -1.00 7.28 -16.58
CA ASN A 153 -1.46 7.38 -15.20
C ASN A 153 -0.76 8.53 -14.48
N ILE A 154 0.55 8.69 -14.65
CA ILE A 154 1.32 9.80 -14.08
C ILE A 154 0.89 11.13 -14.71
N GLU A 155 0.83 11.19 -16.04
CA GLU A 155 0.46 12.39 -16.79
C GLU A 155 -0.95 12.89 -16.46
N ALA A 156 -1.91 11.99 -16.25
CA ALA A 156 -3.25 12.33 -15.80
C ALA A 156 -3.21 13.18 -14.52
N HIS A 157 -2.41 12.78 -13.53
CA HIS A 157 -2.29 13.50 -12.27
C HIS A 157 -1.39 14.73 -12.37
N ARG A 158 -0.35 14.70 -13.22
CA ARG A 158 0.48 15.87 -13.49
C ARG A 158 -0.37 17.00 -14.08
N LEU A 159 -1.13 16.74 -15.14
CA LEU A 159 -1.88 17.74 -15.87
C LEU A 159 -3.22 18.14 -15.22
N SER A 160 -3.72 17.33 -14.28
CA SER A 160 -4.98 17.64 -13.59
C SER A 160 -4.79 17.88 -12.08
N THR A 161 -4.49 16.84 -11.29
CA THR A 161 -4.43 16.94 -9.82
C THR A 161 -3.36 17.92 -9.35
N GLY A 162 -2.14 17.82 -9.88
CA GLY A 162 -1.03 18.70 -9.53
C GLY A 162 -1.31 20.15 -9.91
N ARG A 163 -1.80 20.36 -11.15
CA ARG A 163 -2.18 21.69 -11.64
C ARG A 163 -3.33 22.29 -10.82
N GLU A 164 -4.38 21.52 -10.51
CA GLU A 164 -5.50 22.04 -9.71
C GLU A 164 -5.06 22.44 -8.29
N ILE A 165 -4.22 21.64 -7.62
CA ILE A 165 -3.66 21.99 -6.31
C ILE A 165 -2.84 23.27 -6.42
N PHE A 166 -1.99 23.39 -7.43
CA PHE A 166 -1.19 24.60 -7.67
C PHE A 166 -2.08 25.85 -7.84
N GLU A 167 -3.13 25.78 -8.67
CA GLU A 167 -4.08 26.86 -8.89
C GLU A 167 -4.86 27.21 -7.61
N GLN A 168 -5.37 26.21 -6.88
CA GLN A 168 -6.14 26.37 -5.64
C GLN A 168 -5.32 26.92 -4.47
N THR A 169 -4.00 26.78 -4.53
CA THR A 169 -3.07 27.29 -3.52
C THR A 169 -2.32 28.55 -3.96
N ASN A 170 -2.93 29.36 -4.84
CA ASN A 170 -2.38 30.62 -5.32
C ASN A 170 -0.96 30.51 -5.90
N GLY A 171 -0.77 29.56 -6.81
CA GLY A 171 0.52 29.32 -7.45
C GLY A 171 1.44 28.44 -6.63
N GLY A 172 0.89 27.42 -5.97
CA GLY A 172 1.66 26.41 -5.25
C GLY A 172 2.24 26.91 -3.91
N LYS A 173 1.55 27.85 -3.25
CA LYS A 173 1.96 28.35 -1.91
C LYS A 173 1.66 27.32 -0.83
N ILE A 174 2.34 26.20 -0.89
CA ILE A 174 2.36 25.13 0.10
C ILE A 174 3.81 24.73 0.40
N ASP A 175 4.04 24.11 1.52
CA ASP A 175 5.36 23.61 1.91
C ASP A 175 5.51 22.12 1.59
N VAL A 176 4.41 21.36 1.71
CA VAL A 176 4.42 19.90 1.54
C VAL A 176 3.17 19.45 0.79
N PHE A 177 3.34 18.51 -0.13
CA PHE A 177 2.28 17.65 -0.66
C PHE A 177 2.46 16.23 -0.13
N MET A 178 1.37 15.61 0.32
CA MET A 178 1.37 14.20 0.75
C MET A 178 0.30 13.41 0.03
N GLY A 179 0.68 12.25 -0.49
CA GLY A 179 -0.22 11.33 -1.17
C GLY A 179 0.10 9.88 -0.86
N GLY A 180 -0.91 9.01 -0.95
CA GLY A 180 -0.74 7.58 -0.76
C GLY A 180 -0.06 6.92 -1.95
N THR A 181 0.83 5.97 -1.68
CA THR A 181 1.53 5.19 -2.69
C THR A 181 0.83 3.85 -2.93
N GLY A 182 0.05 3.75 -4.02
CA GLY A 182 -0.38 2.52 -4.64
C GLY A 182 0.40 2.35 -5.94
N THR A 183 -0.23 2.37 -7.11
CA THR A 183 0.51 2.36 -8.39
C THR A 183 1.54 3.50 -8.53
N GLY A 184 1.45 4.53 -7.69
CA GLY A 184 2.35 5.67 -7.70
C GLY A 184 1.89 6.85 -8.55
N GLY A 185 0.98 6.66 -9.49
CA GLY A 185 0.60 7.68 -10.47
C GLY A 185 0.23 9.04 -9.88
N THR A 186 -0.48 9.07 -8.74
CA THR A 186 -0.87 10.34 -8.08
C THR A 186 0.35 11.08 -7.52
N VAL A 187 1.17 10.40 -6.71
CA VAL A 187 2.34 11.02 -6.06
C VAL A 187 3.36 11.45 -7.11
N SER A 188 3.62 10.60 -8.09
CA SER A 188 4.53 10.88 -9.20
C SER A 188 4.05 12.03 -10.06
N GLY A 189 2.78 12.04 -10.47
CA GLY A 189 2.24 13.08 -11.33
C GLY A 189 2.19 14.46 -10.63
N VAL A 190 1.69 14.52 -9.39
CA VAL A 190 1.72 15.75 -8.60
C VAL A 190 3.16 16.17 -8.32
N GLY A 191 4.03 15.24 -7.99
CA GLY A 191 5.45 15.49 -7.76
C GLY A 191 6.13 16.13 -8.99
N ARG A 192 5.96 15.55 -10.18
CA ARG A 192 6.49 16.11 -11.43
C ARG A 192 6.00 17.54 -11.68
N TRP A 193 4.68 17.77 -11.51
CA TRP A 193 4.13 19.13 -11.63
C TRP A 193 4.82 20.12 -10.69
N PHE A 194 4.95 19.77 -9.41
CA PHE A 194 5.54 20.68 -8.42
C PHE A 194 7.04 20.84 -8.60
N LYS A 195 7.80 19.80 -8.96
CA LYS A 195 9.24 19.93 -9.28
C LYS A 195 9.49 20.90 -10.44
N GLU A 196 8.56 20.96 -11.43
CA GLU A 196 8.63 21.90 -12.54
C GLU A 196 8.17 23.34 -12.15
N SER A 197 7.07 23.47 -11.38
CA SER A 197 6.35 24.75 -11.20
C SER A 197 6.60 25.42 -9.85
N ALA A 198 6.92 24.67 -8.81
CA ALA A 198 7.23 25.14 -7.45
C ALA A 198 8.19 24.17 -6.76
N PRO A 199 9.48 24.10 -7.16
CA PRO A 199 10.42 23.03 -6.79
C PRO A 199 10.76 22.99 -5.29
N ASN A 200 10.40 24.00 -4.52
CA ASN A 200 10.60 24.04 -3.07
C ASN A 200 9.54 23.23 -2.28
N VAL A 201 8.47 22.80 -2.95
CA VAL A 201 7.45 21.95 -2.32
C VAL A 201 8.00 20.57 -2.11
N LYS A 202 7.96 20.10 -0.86
CA LYS A 202 8.37 18.76 -0.50
C LYS A 202 7.28 17.76 -0.84
N ILE A 203 7.64 16.67 -1.49
CA ILE A 203 6.73 15.58 -1.89
C ILE A 203 6.95 14.41 -0.95
N ILE A 204 5.91 14.02 -0.22
CA ILE A 204 5.96 12.89 0.72
C ILE A 204 4.98 11.81 0.27
N GLY A 205 5.50 10.60 0.07
CA GLY A 205 4.69 9.40 -0.13
C GLY A 205 4.27 8.80 1.21
N VAL A 206 3.05 8.25 1.26
CA VAL A 206 2.53 7.53 2.44
C VAL A 206 2.20 6.10 2.04
N ASP A 207 2.85 5.15 2.69
CA ASP A 207 2.79 3.73 2.38
C ASP A 207 2.25 2.94 3.58
N PRO A 208 1.36 1.96 3.40
CA PRO A 208 0.93 1.13 4.50
C PRO A 208 2.04 0.18 4.95
N LEU A 209 2.06 -0.11 6.23
CA LEU A 209 2.94 -1.12 6.79
C LEU A 209 2.58 -2.49 6.18
N GLY A 210 3.56 -3.13 5.56
CA GLY A 210 3.38 -4.37 4.78
C GLY A 210 3.53 -4.21 3.28
N SER A 211 3.45 -2.97 2.77
CA SER A 211 3.74 -2.64 1.38
C SER A 211 5.24 -2.55 1.10
N VAL A 212 5.59 -2.61 -0.18
CA VAL A 212 7.00 -2.64 -0.62
C VAL A 212 7.62 -1.25 -0.86
N HIS A 213 6.81 -0.21 -1.11
CA HIS A 213 7.33 1.08 -1.60
C HIS A 213 8.21 1.81 -0.59
N TYR A 214 7.85 1.81 0.70
CA TYR A 214 8.67 2.44 1.74
C TYR A 214 10.07 1.83 1.79
N HIS A 215 10.16 0.50 1.79
CA HIS A 215 11.44 -0.20 1.84
C HIS A 215 12.24 0.00 0.55
N LEU A 216 11.58 -0.11 -0.60
CA LEU A 216 12.19 0.09 -1.91
C LEU A 216 12.79 1.49 -2.04
N PHE A 217 12.08 2.54 -1.60
CA PHE A 217 12.57 3.91 -1.58
C PHE A 217 13.86 4.08 -0.76
N HIS A 218 13.92 3.46 0.43
CA HIS A 218 15.05 3.64 1.34
C HIS A 218 16.26 2.76 1.03
N THR A 219 16.05 1.61 0.41
CA THR A 219 17.11 0.58 0.24
C THR A 219 17.44 0.26 -1.21
N GLY A 220 16.54 0.58 -2.14
CA GLY A 220 16.62 0.15 -3.55
C GLY A 220 16.41 -1.36 -3.74
N CYS A 221 15.94 -2.08 -2.70
CA CYS A 221 15.68 -3.51 -2.76
C CYS A 221 14.18 -3.79 -2.55
N LEU A 222 13.61 -4.67 -3.37
CA LEU A 222 12.22 -5.10 -3.23
C LEU A 222 12.11 -6.09 -2.05
N PRO A 223 11.35 -5.77 -0.98
CA PRO A 223 11.11 -6.70 0.11
C PRO A 223 9.98 -7.68 -0.25
N THR A 224 9.78 -8.70 0.56
CA THR A 224 8.54 -9.46 0.52
C THR A 224 7.44 -8.67 1.23
N ALA A 225 6.34 -8.43 0.53
CA ALA A 225 5.15 -7.80 1.10
C ALA A 225 4.46 -8.73 2.10
N TYR A 226 3.76 -8.16 3.08
CA TYR A 226 2.87 -8.92 3.96
C TYR A 226 1.50 -8.25 4.07
N VAL A 227 0.52 -9.00 4.61
CA VAL A 227 -0.88 -8.61 4.58
C VAL A 227 -1.14 -7.35 5.41
N TYR A 228 -1.77 -6.38 4.82
CA TYR A 228 -2.37 -5.21 5.45
C TYR A 228 -3.84 -5.09 4.97
N LYS A 229 -4.64 -4.29 5.67
CA LYS A 229 -6.10 -4.20 5.46
C LYS A 229 -6.55 -2.91 4.79
N VAL A 230 -5.68 -1.90 4.75
CA VAL A 230 -5.94 -0.65 4.03
C VAL A 230 -6.02 -0.96 2.54
N GLU A 231 -7.06 -0.43 1.89
CA GLU A 231 -7.27 -0.60 0.45
C GLU A 231 -6.98 0.70 -0.30
N GLY A 232 -6.55 0.58 -1.55
CA GLY A 232 -6.35 1.71 -2.48
C GLY A 232 -4.98 2.35 -2.44
N ILE A 233 -4.13 1.97 -1.49
CA ILE A 233 -2.70 2.28 -1.41
C ILE A 233 -1.93 1.03 -0.97
N GLY A 234 -0.62 1.05 -1.16
CA GLY A 234 0.27 -0.09 -0.92
C GLY A 234 0.26 -1.09 -2.07
N GLU A 235 1.39 -1.72 -2.30
CA GLU A 235 1.60 -2.74 -3.35
C GLU A 235 2.53 -3.84 -2.83
N ASP A 236 2.49 -4.98 -3.50
CA ASP A 236 3.35 -6.13 -3.29
C ASP A 236 4.41 -6.31 -4.40
N ILE A 237 4.37 -5.44 -5.41
CA ILE A 237 5.28 -5.40 -6.55
C ILE A 237 5.84 -4.00 -6.77
N GLU A 238 6.94 -3.91 -7.51
CA GLU A 238 7.43 -2.65 -8.04
C GLU A 238 6.53 -2.15 -9.17
N CYS A 239 6.12 -0.87 -9.09
CA CYS A 239 5.25 -0.21 -10.07
C CYS A 239 6.04 0.82 -10.85
N GLU A 240 6.07 0.73 -12.19
CA GLU A 240 6.78 1.72 -13.02
C GLU A 240 6.15 3.12 -12.95
N ALA A 241 4.85 3.20 -12.63
CA ALA A 241 4.18 4.48 -12.38
C ALA A 241 4.59 5.13 -11.05
N MET A 242 5.44 4.50 -10.23
CA MET A 242 6.00 5.09 -9.03
C MET A 242 7.38 5.71 -9.31
N ASP A 243 7.39 7.00 -9.61
CA ASP A 243 8.61 7.77 -9.88
C ASP A 243 9.22 8.29 -8.57
N PHE A 244 10.11 7.51 -7.98
CA PHE A 244 10.81 7.90 -6.75
C PHE A 244 11.71 9.14 -6.91
N SER A 245 12.07 9.53 -8.13
CA SER A 245 12.95 10.69 -8.37
C SER A 245 12.30 12.02 -7.97
N VAL A 246 10.98 12.07 -7.88
CA VAL A 246 10.22 13.26 -7.46
C VAL A 246 9.78 13.22 -6.00
N VAL A 247 10.02 12.11 -5.30
CA VAL A 247 9.65 11.91 -3.89
C VAL A 247 10.82 12.29 -2.99
N ASP A 248 10.58 13.19 -2.04
CA ASP A 248 11.61 13.67 -1.12
C ASP A 248 11.67 12.84 0.18
N GLU A 249 10.54 12.23 0.55
CA GLU A 249 10.41 11.44 1.78
C GLU A 249 9.28 10.42 1.67
N MET A 250 9.40 9.32 2.41
CA MET A 250 8.33 8.34 2.58
C MET A 250 7.97 8.21 4.06
N ARG A 251 6.67 8.08 4.34
CA ARG A 251 6.12 7.79 5.68
C ARG A 251 5.35 6.48 5.64
N GLN A 252 5.36 5.77 6.76
CA GLN A 252 4.67 4.49 6.88
C GLN A 252 3.60 4.57 7.95
N VAL A 253 2.43 3.95 7.70
CA VAL A 253 1.27 3.98 8.60
C VAL A 253 0.66 2.59 8.66
N ASN A 254 0.27 2.14 9.86
CA ASN A 254 -0.39 0.86 10.04
C ASN A 254 -1.92 0.94 9.88
N ASP A 255 -2.59 -0.21 9.82
CA ASP A 255 -4.03 -0.32 9.63
C ASP A 255 -4.83 0.41 10.72
N LYS A 256 -4.44 0.25 12.00
CA LYS A 256 -5.14 0.88 13.13
C LYS A 256 -5.09 2.40 13.04
N GLN A 257 -3.91 2.96 12.83
CA GLN A 257 -3.70 4.41 12.65
C GLN A 257 -4.54 4.94 11.47
N SER A 258 -4.56 4.19 10.38
CA SER A 258 -5.30 4.52 9.17
C SER A 258 -6.81 4.56 9.41
N PHE A 259 -7.36 3.52 10.01
CA PHE A 259 -8.79 3.41 10.21
C PHE A 259 -9.30 4.31 11.34
N ASP A 260 -8.56 4.47 12.43
CA ASP A 260 -8.89 5.41 13.50
C ASP A 260 -8.95 6.83 12.96
N MET A 261 -7.98 7.24 12.12
CA MET A 261 -7.99 8.56 11.52
C MET A 261 -9.12 8.74 10.50
N ALA A 262 -9.42 7.74 9.67
CA ALA A 262 -10.57 7.79 8.74
C ALA A 262 -11.90 7.95 9.50
N ARG A 263 -12.07 7.26 10.62
CA ARG A 263 -13.24 7.38 11.51
C ARG A 263 -13.31 8.76 12.16
N ARG A 264 -12.17 9.34 12.56
CA ARG A 264 -12.08 10.70 13.09
C ARG A 264 -12.42 11.75 12.03
N LEU A 265 -11.91 11.61 10.79
CA LEU A 265 -12.27 12.49 9.68
C LEU A 265 -13.78 12.52 9.45
N LEU A 266 -14.43 11.38 9.51
CA LEU A 266 -15.90 11.31 9.40
C LEU A 266 -16.61 12.00 10.59
N ARG A 267 -16.22 11.67 11.83
CA ARG A 267 -16.93 12.11 13.03
C ARG A 267 -16.63 13.57 13.43
N GLU A 268 -15.41 14.01 13.20
CA GLU A 268 -14.92 15.33 13.64
C GLU A 268 -14.99 16.38 12.52
N GLU A 269 -14.69 15.99 11.27
CA GLU A 269 -14.63 16.91 10.12
C GLU A 269 -15.81 16.75 9.15
N GLY A 270 -16.61 15.69 9.26
CA GLY A 270 -17.71 15.38 8.33
C GLY A 270 -17.21 14.86 6.97
N LEU A 271 -15.97 14.42 6.86
CA LEU A 271 -15.35 13.95 5.62
C LEU A 271 -15.48 12.43 5.52
N PHE A 272 -16.39 11.97 4.65
CA PHE A 272 -16.70 10.55 4.49
C PHE A 272 -15.76 9.90 3.44
N CYS A 273 -14.57 9.54 3.86
CA CYS A 273 -13.50 9.02 3.02
C CYS A 273 -13.04 7.62 3.44
N GLY A 274 -12.25 6.96 2.58
CA GLY A 274 -11.72 5.61 2.79
C GLY A 274 -10.52 5.55 3.73
N GLY A 275 -10.08 4.31 4.05
CA GLY A 275 -8.96 4.04 4.94
C GLY A 275 -7.63 4.65 4.48
N SER A 276 -7.36 4.63 3.18
CA SER A 276 -6.17 5.26 2.58
C SER A 276 -6.09 6.76 2.85
N SER A 277 -7.24 7.45 2.89
CA SER A 277 -7.30 8.86 3.28
C SER A 277 -6.92 9.05 4.76
N GLY A 278 -7.33 8.11 5.61
CA GLY A 278 -6.92 8.09 7.01
C GLY A 278 -5.41 7.90 7.17
N SER A 279 -4.80 7.00 6.40
CA SER A 279 -3.34 6.81 6.38
C SER A 279 -2.61 8.11 6.05
N ILE A 280 -3.03 8.78 4.97
CA ILE A 280 -2.39 10.01 4.51
C ILE A 280 -2.54 11.13 5.55
N VAL A 281 -3.73 11.30 6.13
CA VAL A 281 -3.97 12.36 7.12
C VAL A 281 -3.25 12.05 8.44
N HIS A 282 -3.17 10.78 8.86
CA HIS A 282 -2.41 10.41 10.06
C HIS A 282 -0.94 10.83 9.93
N ALA A 283 -0.27 10.42 8.86
CA ALA A 283 1.11 10.82 8.58
C ALA A 283 1.25 12.35 8.42
N ALA A 284 0.25 13.01 7.83
CA ALA A 284 0.28 14.46 7.67
C ALA A 284 0.18 15.22 8.98
N ILE A 285 -0.51 14.70 9.99
CA ILE A 285 -0.56 15.31 11.33
C ILE A 285 0.80 15.20 12.01
N GLU A 286 1.51 14.09 11.88
CA GLU A 286 2.88 13.97 12.40
C GLU A 286 3.81 15.00 11.76
N VAL A 287 3.81 15.09 10.42
CA VAL A 287 4.58 16.09 9.68
C VAL A 287 4.15 17.53 10.03
N ALA A 288 2.85 17.77 10.26
CA ALA A 288 2.34 19.08 10.64
C ALA A 288 2.84 19.54 12.02
N LEU A 289 2.98 18.62 12.98
CA LEU A 289 3.58 18.87 14.29
C LEU A 289 5.08 19.18 14.19
N GLU A 290 5.80 18.43 13.33
CA GLU A 290 7.22 18.67 13.07
C GLU A 290 7.48 20.04 12.45
N LEU A 291 6.61 20.49 11.53
CA LEU A 291 6.79 21.76 10.80
C LEU A 291 6.35 23.01 11.56
N GLY A 292 5.36 22.89 12.44
CA GLY A 292 4.79 24.01 13.21
C GLY A 292 3.86 24.91 12.41
N SER A 293 3.26 25.91 13.09
CA SER A 293 2.05 26.65 12.68
C SER A 293 2.13 27.50 11.41
N ASN A 294 3.33 27.81 10.91
CA ASN A 294 3.50 28.72 9.76
C ASN A 294 3.66 27.99 8.41
N LYS A 295 3.33 26.73 8.37
CA LYS A 295 3.49 25.87 7.21
C LYS A 295 2.15 25.34 6.72
N THR A 296 2.10 24.93 5.47
CA THR A 296 0.90 24.38 4.83
C THR A 296 1.21 23.07 4.15
N ILE A 297 0.42 22.05 4.48
CA ILE A 297 0.45 20.70 3.88
C ILE A 297 -0.82 20.52 3.06
N VAL A 298 -0.70 19.95 1.86
CA VAL A 298 -1.85 19.45 1.09
C VAL A 298 -1.81 17.92 1.09
N VAL A 299 -2.96 17.32 1.39
CA VAL A 299 -3.16 15.86 1.37
C VAL A 299 -4.25 15.45 0.39
N THR A 300 -4.20 14.22 -0.14
CA THR A 300 -5.29 13.66 -0.96
C THR A 300 -6.21 12.78 -0.13
N LEU A 301 -7.54 12.97 -0.27
CA LEU A 301 -8.56 12.04 0.21
C LEU A 301 -9.06 11.22 -0.98
N CYS A 302 -8.52 10.02 -1.12
CA CYS A 302 -8.50 9.28 -2.38
C CYS A 302 -9.85 8.76 -2.84
N ASP A 303 -10.68 8.23 -1.93
CA ASP A 303 -11.96 7.62 -2.26
C ASP A 303 -13.01 7.76 -1.15
N SER A 304 -14.26 7.37 -1.47
CA SER A 304 -15.42 7.50 -0.58
C SER A 304 -15.48 6.35 0.44
N GLY A 305 -15.89 6.70 1.67
CA GLY A 305 -16.18 5.76 2.75
C GLY A 305 -17.35 4.80 2.47
N ASN A 306 -18.19 5.08 1.47
CA ASN A 306 -19.34 4.22 1.09
C ASN A 306 -18.95 2.77 0.80
N ARG A 307 -17.70 2.52 0.38
CA ARG A 307 -17.15 1.19 0.07
C ARG A 307 -16.77 0.36 1.29
N TYR A 308 -16.77 0.97 2.48
CA TYR A 308 -16.14 0.43 3.69
C TYR A 308 -17.07 0.43 4.90
N ILE A 309 -18.40 0.59 4.67
CA ILE A 309 -19.40 0.63 5.74
C ILE A 309 -19.40 -0.67 6.55
N SER A 310 -19.28 -1.81 5.89
CA SER A 310 -19.19 -3.15 6.50
C SER A 310 -17.78 -3.54 6.95
N LYS A 311 -16.79 -2.65 6.80
CA LYS A 311 -15.40 -2.86 7.20
C LYS A 311 -15.03 -1.93 8.35
N PHE A 312 -13.98 -1.12 8.22
CA PHE A 312 -13.43 -0.28 9.30
C PHE A 312 -14.41 0.76 9.89
N LEU A 313 -15.55 1.01 9.25
CA LEU A 313 -16.63 1.84 9.80
C LEU A 313 -17.55 1.05 10.75
N SER A 314 -17.53 -0.29 10.71
CA SER A 314 -18.20 -1.17 11.65
C SER A 314 -17.32 -1.45 12.87
N ASP A 315 -17.86 -1.22 14.08
CA ASP A 315 -17.15 -1.57 15.32
C ASP A 315 -17.00 -3.10 15.49
N GLU A 316 -17.94 -3.88 14.97
CA GLU A 316 -17.87 -5.35 14.98
C GLU A 316 -16.69 -5.82 14.16
N TRP A 317 -16.59 -5.37 12.90
CA TRP A 317 -15.45 -5.69 12.04
C TRP A 317 -14.11 -5.26 12.65
N MET A 318 -14.05 -4.06 13.22
CA MET A 318 -12.84 -3.55 13.88
C MET A 318 -12.41 -4.44 15.06
N ARG A 319 -13.38 -4.98 15.85
CA ARG A 319 -13.07 -5.94 16.94
C ARG A 319 -12.60 -7.28 16.39
N GLU A 320 -13.27 -7.82 15.38
CA GLU A 320 -12.87 -9.08 14.71
C GLU A 320 -11.45 -9.00 14.15
N GLN A 321 -11.04 -7.81 13.67
CA GLN A 321 -9.71 -7.58 13.15
C GLN A 321 -8.66 -7.19 14.23
N GLY A 322 -9.04 -7.12 15.50
CA GLY A 322 -8.15 -6.71 16.60
C GLY A 322 -7.73 -5.23 16.54
N LEU A 323 -8.50 -4.38 15.85
CA LEU A 323 -8.16 -2.97 15.57
C LEU A 323 -8.88 -1.96 16.48
N LEU A 324 -9.91 -2.38 17.24
CA LEU A 324 -10.44 -1.57 18.34
C LEU A 324 -9.54 -1.71 19.57
N GLU A 325 -9.41 -0.62 20.33
CA GLU A 325 -8.77 -0.68 21.63
C GLU A 325 -9.50 -1.68 22.52
N THR A 326 -8.80 -2.74 22.86
CA THR A 326 -9.15 -3.56 24.02
C THR A 326 -8.63 -2.84 25.25
N GLU A 327 -9.17 -3.10 26.43
CA GLU A 327 -8.69 -2.52 27.70
C GLU A 327 -7.18 -2.81 27.98
N LEU A 328 -6.55 -3.65 27.18
CA LEU A 328 -5.11 -3.94 27.20
C LEU A 328 -4.43 -3.26 26.00
N GLU A 329 -3.73 -2.16 26.25
CA GLU A 329 -2.69 -1.68 25.33
C GLU A 329 -1.49 -2.64 25.42
N LEU A 330 -1.21 -3.35 24.31
CA LEU A 330 -0.10 -4.30 24.27
C LEU A 330 1.26 -3.60 24.19
N GLY A 331 1.33 -2.39 23.63
CA GLY A 331 2.55 -1.61 23.47
C GLY A 331 3.11 -1.66 22.05
N LEU A 332 4.37 -1.28 21.91
CA LEU A 332 5.10 -1.24 20.65
C LEU A 332 6.06 -2.43 20.55
N VAL A 333 6.43 -2.78 19.33
CA VAL A 333 7.41 -3.84 19.04
C VAL A 333 8.74 -3.59 19.75
N GLU A 334 9.15 -2.32 19.89
CA GLU A 334 10.35 -1.94 20.66
C GLU A 334 10.29 -2.33 22.13
N ASP A 335 9.11 -2.39 22.73
CA ASP A 335 8.94 -2.84 24.13
C ASP A 335 9.32 -4.32 24.27
N LEU A 336 8.94 -5.17 23.31
CA LEU A 336 9.34 -6.59 23.26
C LEU A 336 10.85 -6.77 23.09
N LEU A 337 11.49 -5.92 22.27
CA LEU A 337 12.93 -5.96 22.09
C LEU A 337 13.68 -5.62 23.39
N THR A 338 13.18 -4.64 24.11
CA THR A 338 13.77 -4.20 25.40
C THR A 338 13.63 -5.28 26.48
N GLU A 339 12.53 -6.01 26.49
CA GLU A 339 12.30 -7.13 27.42
C GLU A 339 13.23 -8.31 27.12
N ASN A 340 13.49 -8.61 25.85
CA ASN A 340 14.26 -9.79 25.44
C ASN A 340 15.79 -9.62 25.48
N ASN A 341 16.29 -8.40 25.40
CA ASN A 341 17.70 -7.98 25.51
C ASN A 341 18.73 -8.93 24.83
N LYS A 342 18.35 -9.65 23.78
CA LYS A 342 19.19 -10.59 23.03
C LYS A 342 19.61 -9.97 21.69
N SER A 343 20.91 -9.98 21.42
CA SER A 343 21.37 -9.67 20.06
C SER A 343 20.81 -10.68 19.08
N PRO A 344 20.31 -10.24 17.91
CA PRO A 344 19.77 -11.15 16.92
C PRO A 344 20.84 -12.13 16.43
N LEU A 345 20.50 -13.43 16.42
CA LEU A 345 21.35 -14.46 15.84
C LEU A 345 21.25 -14.36 14.32
N THR A 346 22.36 -14.10 13.64
CA THR A 346 22.41 -13.89 12.19
C THR A 346 23.55 -14.71 11.58
N ALA A 347 23.48 -14.98 10.28
CA ALA A 347 24.53 -15.61 9.49
C ALA A 347 24.92 -14.72 8.31
N SER A 348 26.14 -14.88 7.76
CA SER A 348 26.53 -14.26 6.50
C SER A 348 26.17 -15.17 5.32
N ALA A 349 26.06 -14.59 4.12
CA ALA A 349 25.79 -15.36 2.91
C ALA A 349 26.84 -16.47 2.64
N ASP A 350 28.08 -16.29 3.08
CA ASP A 350 29.16 -17.25 2.91
C ASP A 350 29.20 -18.35 3.98
N THR A 351 28.40 -18.27 5.02
CA THR A 351 28.33 -19.28 6.09
C THR A 351 27.92 -20.63 5.51
N LYS A 352 28.59 -21.71 5.89
CA LYS A 352 28.29 -23.06 5.38
C LYS A 352 27.07 -23.67 6.07
N ILE A 353 26.31 -24.49 5.34
CA ILE A 353 25.13 -25.20 5.88
C ILE A 353 25.52 -26.06 7.10
N SER A 354 26.69 -26.70 7.08
CA SER A 354 27.21 -27.46 8.24
C SER A 354 27.34 -26.59 9.50
N GLU A 355 27.75 -25.34 9.37
CA GLU A 355 27.85 -24.40 10.48
C GLU A 355 26.47 -23.88 10.92
N ILE A 356 25.56 -23.61 9.99
CA ILE A 356 24.18 -23.20 10.28
C ILE A 356 23.47 -24.27 11.11
N ILE A 357 23.58 -25.54 10.71
CA ILE A 357 22.99 -26.66 11.48
C ILE A 357 23.53 -26.69 12.92
N ARG A 358 24.84 -26.44 13.08
CA ARG A 358 25.47 -26.37 14.41
C ARG A 358 24.93 -25.18 15.23
N ILE A 359 24.78 -24.00 14.60
CA ILE A 359 24.25 -22.79 15.25
C ILE A 359 22.79 -22.99 15.64
N MET A 360 21.95 -23.52 14.75
CA MET A 360 20.54 -23.82 15.02
C MET A 360 20.39 -24.76 16.21
N ARG A 361 21.15 -25.86 16.22
CA ARG A 361 21.13 -26.83 17.31
C ARG A 361 21.62 -26.26 18.64
N ALA A 362 22.70 -25.47 18.62
CA ALA A 362 23.29 -24.91 19.83
C ALA A 362 22.39 -23.87 20.50
N ASN A 363 21.58 -23.16 19.71
CA ASN A 363 20.70 -22.08 20.16
C ASN A 363 19.21 -22.45 20.19
N SER A 364 18.86 -23.71 19.82
CA SER A 364 17.47 -24.20 19.74
C SER A 364 16.57 -23.30 18.88
N VAL A 365 17.08 -22.89 17.72
CA VAL A 365 16.34 -22.08 16.73
C VAL A 365 16.19 -22.85 15.42
N SER A 366 15.04 -22.69 14.77
CA SER A 366 14.70 -23.34 13.50
C SER A 366 14.91 -22.46 12.26
N GLN A 367 15.31 -21.19 12.46
CA GLN A 367 15.52 -20.24 11.39
C GLN A 367 16.51 -19.15 11.79
N ILE A 368 17.27 -18.65 10.80
CA ILE A 368 18.32 -17.65 11.01
C ILE A 368 18.30 -16.66 9.84
N PRO A 369 18.18 -15.32 10.09
CA PRO A 369 18.36 -14.33 9.05
C PRO A 369 19.79 -14.33 8.49
N VAL A 370 19.88 -14.26 7.18
CA VAL A 370 21.13 -14.13 6.45
C VAL A 370 21.36 -12.65 6.14
N ILE A 371 22.44 -12.08 6.71
CA ILE A 371 22.79 -10.67 6.58
C ILE A 371 24.18 -10.57 5.97
N ASP A 372 24.30 -9.76 4.94
CA ASP A 372 25.58 -9.46 4.33
C ASP A 372 25.78 -7.95 4.23
N SER A 373 26.93 -7.47 4.67
CA SER A 373 27.27 -6.03 4.66
C SER A 373 26.19 -5.12 5.26
N GLY A 374 25.46 -5.62 6.27
CA GLY A 374 24.36 -4.90 6.93
C GLY A 374 23.01 -4.95 6.19
N LYS A 375 22.95 -5.63 5.05
CA LYS A 375 21.70 -5.85 4.28
C LYS A 375 21.17 -7.26 4.53
N ILE A 376 19.84 -7.37 4.57
CA ILE A 376 19.16 -8.65 4.69
C ILE A 376 19.14 -9.33 3.33
N ASN A 377 19.73 -10.53 3.24
CA ASN A 377 19.71 -11.34 2.03
C ASN A 377 18.56 -12.37 2.03
N GLY A 378 18.00 -12.67 3.18
CA GLY A 378 16.90 -13.62 3.31
C GLY A 378 16.89 -14.31 4.68
N MET A 379 16.09 -15.36 4.78
CA MET A 379 15.96 -16.25 5.92
C MET A 379 16.34 -17.67 5.51
N ILE A 380 17.02 -18.40 6.37
CA ILE A 380 17.25 -19.84 6.19
C ILE A 380 16.47 -20.60 7.24
N HIS A 381 15.65 -21.56 6.80
CA HIS A 381 14.83 -22.40 7.65
C HIS A 381 15.38 -23.84 7.71
N GLU A 382 15.22 -24.52 8.85
CA GLU A 382 15.59 -25.93 8.98
C GLU A 382 14.85 -26.83 7.97
N SER A 383 13.61 -26.46 7.62
CA SER A 383 12.81 -27.17 6.60
C SER A 383 13.44 -27.09 5.20
N ASP A 384 14.05 -25.96 4.85
CA ASP A 384 14.68 -25.77 3.54
C ASP A 384 15.99 -26.54 3.45
N ILE A 385 16.76 -26.54 4.55
CA ILE A 385 17.97 -27.36 4.66
C ILE A 385 17.61 -28.85 4.52
N LEU A 386 16.58 -29.32 5.26
CA LEU A 386 16.13 -30.71 5.23
C LEU A 386 15.68 -31.11 3.82
N ARG A 387 14.87 -30.25 3.16
CA ARG A 387 14.42 -30.49 1.78
C ARG A 387 15.60 -30.55 0.82
N GLY A 388 16.50 -29.57 0.86
CA GLY A 388 17.66 -29.47 -0.03
C GLY A 388 18.62 -30.65 0.10
N LEU A 389 18.91 -31.10 1.33
CA LEU A 389 19.74 -32.27 1.59
C LEU A 389 19.08 -33.56 1.09
N ARG A 390 17.75 -33.72 1.29
CA ARG A 390 16.99 -34.89 0.84
C ARG A 390 16.95 -35.01 -0.68
N GLU A 391 16.83 -33.87 -1.38
CA GLU A 391 16.74 -33.81 -2.84
C GLU A 391 18.11 -33.79 -3.52
N GLY A 392 19.20 -33.72 -2.75
CA GLY A 392 20.56 -33.64 -3.27
C GLY A 392 20.89 -32.30 -3.93
N ALA A 393 20.06 -31.30 -3.70
CA ALA A 393 20.24 -29.93 -4.23
C ALA A 393 21.17 -29.09 -3.35
N VAL A 394 21.44 -29.52 -2.11
CA VAL A 394 22.27 -28.82 -1.11
C VAL A 394 23.23 -29.81 -0.48
N GLU A 395 24.48 -29.39 -0.31
CA GLU A 395 25.52 -30.13 0.42
C GLU A 395 25.90 -29.39 1.72
N LEU A 396 26.60 -30.04 2.64
CA LEU A 396 27.02 -29.43 3.90
C LEU A 396 27.98 -28.23 3.69
N GLU A 397 28.68 -28.20 2.56
CA GLU A 397 29.60 -27.14 2.16
C GLU A 397 28.93 -26.04 1.32
N THR A 398 27.65 -26.15 0.97
CA THR A 398 26.86 -25.13 0.29
C THR A 398 26.78 -23.87 1.16
N SER A 399 26.84 -22.70 0.54
CA SER A 399 26.75 -21.40 1.24
C SER A 399 25.30 -21.04 1.51
N THR A 400 25.01 -20.40 2.66
CA THR A 400 23.64 -20.00 3.05
C THR A 400 22.98 -19.07 2.05
N GLY A 401 23.75 -18.21 1.37
CA GLY A 401 23.21 -17.30 0.36
C GLY A 401 22.57 -17.98 -0.84
N GLU A 402 22.91 -19.26 -1.10
CA GLU A 402 22.32 -20.07 -2.18
C GLU A 402 20.96 -20.68 -1.79
N LEU A 403 20.70 -20.78 -0.48
CA LEU A 403 19.48 -21.41 0.06
C LEU A 403 18.53 -20.42 0.76
N ALA A 404 19.01 -19.22 1.07
CA ALA A 404 18.22 -18.22 1.79
C ALA A 404 16.97 -17.81 0.97
N ALA A 405 15.80 -17.95 1.59
CA ALA A 405 14.53 -17.52 1.03
C ALA A 405 14.20 -16.06 1.41
N PRO A 406 13.38 -15.34 0.64
CA PRO A 406 12.92 -14.01 1.04
C PRO A 406 12.25 -14.04 2.42
N ILE A 407 12.44 -12.97 3.20
CA ILE A 407 11.84 -12.86 4.55
C ILE A 407 10.38 -12.45 4.41
N GLY A 408 9.47 -13.28 4.94
CA GLY A 408 8.04 -13.03 4.96
C GLY A 408 7.58 -12.04 6.06
N GLY A 409 8.32 -11.94 7.15
CA GLY A 409 7.92 -11.18 8.35
C GLY A 409 8.89 -10.05 8.71
N LEU A 410 8.82 -8.88 8.03
CA LEU A 410 9.54 -7.68 8.44
C LEU A 410 8.62 -6.73 9.22
N ILE A 411 9.13 -6.17 10.33
CA ILE A 411 8.39 -5.21 11.17
C ILE A 411 9.34 -4.13 11.69
N TYR A 412 8.76 -2.99 12.09
CA TYR A 412 9.53 -1.84 12.59
C TYR A 412 9.35 -1.67 14.10
N PRO A 413 10.31 -1.04 14.80
CA PRO A 413 10.25 -0.87 16.26
C PRO A 413 8.98 -0.16 16.76
N LYS A 414 8.52 0.82 16.01
CA LYS A 414 7.34 1.63 16.33
C LYS A 414 6.01 1.04 15.87
N ALA A 415 6.03 -0.14 15.25
CA ALA A 415 4.81 -0.88 14.96
C ALA A 415 4.15 -1.35 16.26
N ARG A 416 2.84 -1.51 16.25
CA ARG A 416 2.12 -2.03 17.40
C ARG A 416 2.32 -3.54 17.52
N ILE A 417 2.32 -4.05 18.74
CA ILE A 417 2.49 -5.49 19.02
C ILE A 417 1.38 -6.31 18.35
N GLU A 418 0.18 -5.76 18.21
CA GLU A 418 -0.95 -6.41 17.54
C GLU A 418 -0.67 -6.76 16.08
N GLU A 419 0.24 -6.06 15.41
CA GLU A 419 0.62 -6.33 14.01
C GLU A 419 1.38 -7.65 13.87
N LEU A 420 2.03 -8.11 14.94
CA LEU A 420 2.69 -9.41 14.98
C LEU A 420 1.72 -10.59 14.79
N TYR A 421 0.44 -10.44 15.18
CA TYR A 421 -0.55 -11.49 14.97
C TYR A 421 -0.71 -11.87 13.50
N PHE A 422 -0.61 -10.88 12.60
CA PHE A 422 -0.74 -11.12 11.16
C PHE A 422 0.51 -11.73 10.57
N LEU A 423 1.68 -11.28 11.00
CA LEU A 423 2.95 -11.86 10.58
C LEU A 423 3.06 -13.33 10.97
N PHE A 424 2.62 -13.66 12.17
CA PHE A 424 2.66 -15.02 12.68
C PHE A 424 1.60 -15.97 12.09
N GLN A 425 0.70 -15.50 11.24
CA GLN A 425 -0.16 -16.38 10.43
C GLN A 425 0.61 -17.01 9.25
N SER A 426 1.59 -16.31 8.72
CA SER A 426 2.39 -16.75 7.56
C SER A 426 3.82 -17.15 7.91
N ASP A 427 4.34 -16.68 9.06
CA ASP A 427 5.73 -16.92 9.47
C ASP A 427 5.82 -17.15 10.99
N HIS A 428 6.87 -17.82 11.44
CA HIS A 428 7.05 -18.15 12.87
C HIS A 428 7.83 -17.10 13.65
N VAL A 429 8.48 -16.17 12.94
CA VAL A 429 9.21 -15.03 13.53
C VAL A 429 8.99 -13.77 12.73
N ALA A 430 9.08 -12.63 13.42
CA ALA A 430 9.17 -11.30 12.83
C ALA A 430 10.61 -10.76 12.98
N VAL A 431 11.20 -10.30 11.88
CA VAL A 431 12.50 -9.64 11.88
C VAL A 431 12.29 -8.13 12.03
N VAL A 432 12.82 -7.56 13.10
CA VAL A 432 12.67 -6.12 13.37
C VAL A 432 13.81 -5.36 12.72
N ILE A 433 13.44 -4.39 11.88
CA ILE A 433 14.40 -3.55 11.15
C ILE A 433 14.23 -2.08 11.52
N ASP A 434 15.36 -1.39 11.64
CA ASP A 434 15.40 0.06 11.80
C ASP A 434 16.53 0.64 10.92
N GLY A 435 16.19 1.64 10.09
CA GLY A 435 17.13 2.24 9.16
C GLY A 435 17.83 1.22 8.22
N GLY A 436 17.11 0.14 7.83
CA GLY A 436 17.63 -0.92 6.97
C GLY A 436 18.53 -1.95 7.68
N LYS A 437 18.68 -1.89 9.01
CA LYS A 437 19.46 -2.83 9.81
C LYS A 437 18.54 -3.72 10.65
N VAL A 438 18.88 -5.00 10.76
CA VAL A 438 18.21 -5.90 11.72
C VAL A 438 18.62 -5.51 13.13
N ILE A 439 17.64 -5.14 13.95
CA ILE A 439 17.84 -4.78 15.35
C ILE A 439 17.30 -5.85 16.32
N GLY A 440 16.48 -6.78 15.83
CA GLY A 440 15.95 -7.87 16.63
C GLY A 440 15.17 -8.88 15.83
N ILE A 441 14.83 -9.98 16.50
CA ILE A 441 13.93 -11.03 16.01
C ILE A 441 12.94 -11.30 17.14
N ILE A 442 11.66 -11.35 16.80
CA ILE A 442 10.57 -11.66 17.73
C ILE A 442 9.91 -12.96 17.25
N SER A 443 9.76 -13.90 18.16
CA SER A 443 9.07 -15.17 17.92
C SER A 443 7.67 -15.15 18.53
N GLN A 444 6.86 -16.15 18.16
CA GLN A 444 5.53 -16.33 18.76
C GLN A 444 5.60 -16.50 20.29
N ILE A 445 6.65 -17.15 20.82
CA ILE A 445 6.79 -17.35 22.27
C ILE A 445 7.09 -16.04 22.98
N ASP A 446 7.86 -15.13 22.39
CA ASP A 446 8.13 -13.80 22.97
C ASP A 446 6.83 -13.01 23.11
N LEU A 447 5.95 -13.09 22.12
CA LEU A 447 4.63 -12.46 22.18
C LEU A 447 3.74 -13.12 23.23
N ILE A 448 3.73 -14.45 23.34
CA ILE A 448 2.96 -15.19 24.34
C ILE A 448 3.42 -14.78 25.75
N GLU A 449 4.73 -14.71 26.01
CA GLU A 449 5.27 -14.30 27.30
C GLU A 449 4.86 -12.87 27.67
N HIS A 450 4.92 -11.94 26.71
CA HIS A 450 4.49 -10.55 26.92
C HIS A 450 2.98 -10.47 27.28
N LEU A 451 2.15 -11.19 26.53
CA LEU A 451 0.70 -11.26 26.77
C LEU A 451 0.40 -11.87 28.14
N ALA A 452 1.09 -12.94 28.52
CA ALA A 452 0.93 -13.58 29.82
C ALA A 452 1.27 -12.61 30.94
N LYS A 453 2.34 -11.83 30.85
CA LYS A 453 2.71 -10.80 31.81
C LYS A 453 1.64 -9.71 31.96
N LYS A 454 1.05 -9.26 30.81
CA LYS A 454 0.00 -8.21 30.84
C LYS A 454 -1.36 -8.69 31.32
N THR A 455 -1.69 -9.98 31.16
CA THR A 455 -2.97 -10.55 31.56
C THR A 455 -2.97 -11.05 33.02
N ASP A 456 -1.84 -11.46 33.55
CA ASP A 456 -1.73 -11.99 34.91
C ASP A 456 -1.20 -10.91 35.89
N LYS A 457 -2.12 -10.29 36.65
CA LYS A 457 -1.77 -9.31 37.71
C LYS A 457 -0.82 -9.87 38.79
N ARG A 458 -0.50 -11.16 38.75
CA ARG A 458 0.47 -11.80 39.65
C ARG A 458 1.91 -11.65 39.19
N PHE A 459 2.14 -11.17 37.96
CA PHE A 459 3.48 -10.89 37.44
C PHE A 459 3.90 -9.41 37.63
N ILE A 460 3.05 -8.57 38.22
CA ILE A 460 3.33 -7.22 38.69
C ILE A 460 3.43 -7.30 40.23
#